data_5f207060ce5d55a54506c409466793b5
#
_entry.id   5f207060ce5d55a54506c409466793b5
#
_cell.length_a   1.000
_cell.length_b   1.000
_cell.length_c   1.000
_cell.angle_alpha   90.00
_cell.angle_beta   90.00
_cell.angle_gamma   90.00
#
_symmetry.space_group_name_H-M   'P 1'
#
loop_
_entity.id
_entity.type
_entity.pdbx_description
1 polymer ?
#
loop_
_entity_poly.entity_id
_entity_poly.type
_entity_poly.pdbx_seq_one_letter_code
_entity_poly.pdbx_strand_id
1 'polypeptide(L)'
;LSLYVWEDNTKSDVYGIVACRTGSVNDPAEYTGLAHYLEHVMFKGTDKIGALDWATEKPIYDKIIAKYDEMADEADPVKKEAIAKEINELTIEAGKVSVSNEFMNLIESMGGKRLNAGTSFDVTYYHNSFPPYQINKWLEIYSQRLINPVFRTFQTELESVYEEYNMYKDNPGSVQQEFISSVAYEGHPYARPIIGLPEHLKNPRLSKLIEYYNEWYTPENMVLILVGNVNAKQISGRINATFGRLPAKATPERKTYPDLEIKGRKQYNAKIGYYPNVCLVYKGVPSGHPDEKPLEIAMSLLSNSSSTGTLDKLTIDGELTNGYAYADTRREQGRNIVRCTPLYDENQRRFESNKSAEKKALKAIEKIANGQF
;
A
#
# COMPACT_ATOMS: atom_id res chain seq x y z
N LEU A 1 -2.69 -13.75 16.43
CA LEU A 1 -3.49 -12.61 16.06
C LEU A 1 -3.59 -11.63 17.23
N SER A 2 -3.18 -10.38 17.03
CA SER A 2 -3.38 -9.32 18.02
C SER A 2 -4.78 -8.71 17.85
N LEU A 3 -5.44 -8.37 18.97
CA LEU A 3 -6.78 -7.76 18.97
C LEU A 3 -6.71 -6.41 19.67
N TYR A 4 -7.23 -5.37 19.01
CA TYR A 4 -7.45 -4.06 19.60
C TYR A 4 -8.93 -3.68 19.48
N VAL A 5 -9.54 -3.27 20.57
CA VAL A 5 -10.94 -2.84 20.61
C VAL A 5 -11.01 -1.48 21.29
N TRP A 6 -11.59 -0.51 20.56
CA TRP A 6 -11.93 0.80 21.10
C TRP A 6 -13.44 0.93 21.18
N GLU A 7 -13.98 0.82 22.39
CA GLU A 7 -15.42 0.92 22.63
C GLU A 7 -15.86 2.39 22.64
N ASP A 8 -16.76 2.75 21.72
CA ASP A 8 -17.43 4.06 21.68
C ASP A 8 -18.91 3.88 21.37
N ASN A 9 -19.70 3.72 22.41
CA ASN A 9 -21.14 3.51 22.32
C ASN A 9 -21.93 4.75 21.84
N THR A 10 -21.28 5.87 21.60
CA THR A 10 -21.90 7.06 21.00
C THR A 10 -22.01 6.94 19.48
N LYS A 11 -21.32 6.00 18.88
CA LYS A 11 -21.34 5.74 17.43
C LYS A 11 -22.49 4.82 17.04
N SER A 12 -23.03 5.05 15.84
CA SER A 12 -24.05 4.17 15.24
C SER A 12 -23.48 2.90 14.62
N ASP A 13 -22.20 2.91 14.27
CA ASP A 13 -21.52 1.85 13.50
C ASP A 13 -20.32 1.30 14.27
N VAL A 14 -19.85 0.14 13.82
CA VAL A 14 -18.54 -0.41 14.12
C VAL A 14 -17.66 -0.28 12.88
N TYR A 15 -16.44 0.18 13.06
CA TYR A 15 -15.40 0.16 12.03
C TYR A 15 -14.44 -1.00 12.29
N GLY A 16 -14.39 -1.93 11.36
CA GLY A 16 -13.55 -3.12 11.46
C GLY A 16 -12.38 -3.06 10.49
N ILE A 17 -11.20 -3.40 10.98
CA ILE A 17 -9.96 -3.47 10.20
C ILE A 17 -9.28 -4.81 10.47
N VAL A 18 -8.87 -5.50 9.41
CA VAL A 18 -7.88 -6.58 9.48
C VAL A 18 -6.62 -6.10 8.78
N ALA A 19 -5.53 -6.00 9.52
CA ALA A 19 -4.24 -5.58 9.00
C ALA A 19 -3.24 -6.73 9.06
N CYS A 20 -2.46 -6.89 8.00
CA CYS A 20 -1.32 -7.79 7.94
C CYS A 20 -0.04 -6.96 7.95
N ARG A 21 0.92 -7.30 8.80
CA ARG A 21 2.21 -6.59 8.90
C ARG A 21 3.13 -6.99 7.76
N THR A 22 2.66 -6.85 6.52
CA THR A 22 3.41 -7.10 5.30
C THR A 22 2.95 -6.11 4.23
N GLY A 23 3.85 -5.74 3.33
CA GLY A 23 3.60 -4.83 2.24
C GLY A 23 4.69 -4.99 1.18
N SER A 24 4.85 -4.01 0.31
CA SER A 24 5.77 -4.10 -0.83
C SER A 24 7.24 -4.26 -0.44
N VAL A 25 7.64 -3.97 0.80
CA VAL A 25 9.01 -4.24 1.31
C VAL A 25 9.33 -5.73 1.30
N ASN A 26 8.31 -6.56 1.44
CA ASN A 26 8.44 -8.02 1.46
C ASN A 26 8.30 -8.67 0.08
N ASP A 27 8.01 -7.89 -0.97
CA ASP A 27 7.98 -8.41 -2.34
C ASP A 27 9.36 -8.96 -2.73
N PRO A 28 9.45 -10.16 -3.32
CA PRO A 28 10.68 -10.62 -3.93
C PRO A 28 11.19 -9.61 -4.98
N ALA A 29 12.50 -9.52 -5.15
CA ALA A 29 13.09 -8.55 -6.08
C ALA A 29 12.65 -8.79 -7.52
N GLU A 30 12.39 -10.07 -7.86
CA GLU A 30 11.99 -10.53 -9.19
C GLU A 30 10.47 -10.52 -9.41
N TYR A 31 9.67 -10.21 -8.38
CA TYR A 31 8.21 -10.22 -8.41
C TYR A 31 7.63 -9.06 -7.57
N THR A 32 7.97 -7.83 -7.93
CA THR A 32 7.46 -6.64 -7.23
C THR A 32 5.98 -6.41 -7.54
N GLY A 33 5.25 -5.84 -6.58
CA GLY A 33 3.82 -5.57 -6.67
C GLY A 33 2.93 -6.71 -6.17
N LEU A 34 3.51 -7.82 -5.66
CA LEU A 34 2.71 -8.94 -5.15
C LEU A 34 1.84 -8.54 -3.97
N ALA A 35 2.34 -7.73 -3.04
CA ALA A 35 1.56 -7.26 -1.90
C ALA A 35 0.31 -6.49 -2.32
N HIS A 36 0.47 -5.57 -3.28
CA HIS A 36 -0.63 -4.76 -3.81
C HIS A 36 -1.60 -5.60 -4.65
N TYR A 37 -1.08 -6.46 -5.49
CA TYR A 37 -1.92 -7.33 -6.29
C TYR A 37 -2.71 -8.34 -5.43
N LEU A 38 -2.09 -8.87 -4.38
CA LEU A 38 -2.78 -9.72 -3.41
C LEU A 38 -3.95 -8.98 -2.74
N GLU A 39 -3.78 -7.69 -2.43
CA GLU A 39 -4.86 -6.85 -1.91
C GLU A 39 -6.10 -6.93 -2.81
N HIS A 40 -5.95 -6.75 -4.12
CA HIS A 40 -7.04 -6.80 -5.09
C HIS A 40 -7.73 -8.17 -5.14
N VAL A 41 -6.95 -9.24 -5.27
CA VAL A 41 -7.54 -10.59 -5.43
C VAL A 41 -8.12 -11.16 -4.14
N MET A 42 -7.79 -10.61 -2.99
CA MET A 42 -8.40 -10.98 -1.72
C MET A 42 -9.90 -10.65 -1.63
N PHE A 43 -10.46 -9.87 -2.55
CA PHE A 43 -11.89 -9.62 -2.68
C PHE A 43 -12.63 -10.67 -3.51
N LYS A 44 -11.94 -11.63 -4.11
CA LYS A 44 -12.53 -12.60 -5.06
C LYS A 44 -13.14 -13.83 -4.41
N GLY A 45 -13.14 -13.88 -3.08
CA GLY A 45 -13.78 -14.92 -2.30
C GLY A 45 -12.85 -16.03 -1.84
N THR A 46 -13.42 -17.17 -1.52
CA THR A 46 -12.75 -18.32 -0.89
C THR A 46 -13.27 -19.63 -1.49
N ASP A 47 -12.85 -20.75 -0.93
CA ASP A 47 -13.41 -22.07 -1.19
C ASP A 47 -14.90 -22.21 -0.75
N LYS A 48 -15.45 -21.21 -0.03
CA LYS A 48 -16.84 -21.15 0.45
C LYS A 48 -17.58 -19.91 -0.02
N ILE A 49 -16.95 -18.75 0.02
CA ILE A 49 -17.52 -17.50 -0.49
C ILE A 49 -17.18 -17.40 -1.98
N GLY A 50 -18.18 -17.33 -2.84
CA GLY A 50 -18.02 -17.31 -4.28
C GLY A 50 -17.85 -18.69 -4.92
N ALA A 51 -17.93 -19.79 -4.18
CA ALA A 51 -17.92 -21.15 -4.70
C ALA A 51 -19.33 -21.75 -4.63
N LEU A 52 -19.90 -22.13 -5.76
CA LEU A 52 -21.13 -22.94 -5.83
C LEU A 52 -20.82 -24.42 -5.60
N ASP A 53 -19.74 -24.89 -6.19
CA ASP A 53 -19.23 -26.26 -6.05
C ASP A 53 -17.70 -26.23 -6.09
N TRP A 54 -17.09 -26.11 -4.93
CA TRP A 54 -15.63 -26.08 -4.80
C TRP A 54 -14.95 -27.40 -5.24
N ALA A 55 -15.62 -28.53 -5.06
CA ALA A 55 -15.07 -29.81 -5.48
C ALA A 55 -14.88 -29.88 -7.00
N THR A 56 -15.80 -29.31 -7.76
CA THR A 56 -15.71 -29.18 -9.23
C THR A 56 -14.80 -28.02 -9.63
N GLU A 57 -14.82 -26.89 -8.91
CA GLU A 57 -14.02 -25.71 -9.25
C GLU A 57 -12.51 -25.94 -9.03
N LYS A 58 -12.14 -26.58 -7.92
CA LYS A 58 -10.74 -26.74 -7.51
C LYS A 58 -9.82 -27.33 -8.57
N PRO A 59 -10.14 -28.45 -9.24
CA PRO A 59 -9.29 -29.00 -10.30
C PRO A 59 -9.09 -28.06 -11.49
N ILE A 60 -10.09 -27.22 -11.81
CA ILE A 60 -10.00 -26.22 -12.86
C ILE A 60 -9.07 -25.08 -12.40
N TYR A 61 -9.24 -24.62 -11.14
CA TYR A 61 -8.40 -23.60 -10.56
C TYR A 61 -6.92 -24.04 -10.48
N ASP A 62 -6.63 -25.29 -10.09
CA ASP A 62 -5.27 -25.84 -10.08
C ASP A 62 -4.64 -25.82 -11.49
N LYS A 63 -5.41 -26.10 -12.54
CA LYS A 63 -4.95 -25.99 -13.94
C LYS A 63 -4.67 -24.53 -14.32
N ILE A 64 -5.51 -23.59 -13.90
CA ILE A 64 -5.30 -22.16 -14.14
C ILE A 64 -3.97 -21.71 -13.54
N ILE A 65 -3.67 -22.10 -12.28
CA ILE A 65 -2.38 -21.79 -11.64
C ILE A 65 -1.22 -22.31 -12.49
N ALA A 66 -1.25 -23.59 -12.88
CA ALA A 66 -0.19 -24.22 -13.66
C ALA A 66 0.00 -23.52 -15.03
N LYS A 67 -1.09 -23.10 -15.67
CA LYS A 67 -1.04 -22.39 -16.97
C LYS A 67 -0.48 -20.97 -16.86
N TYR A 68 -0.72 -20.26 -15.77
CA TYR A 68 -0.05 -18.96 -15.53
C TYR A 68 1.46 -19.14 -15.35
N ASP A 69 1.90 -20.18 -14.65
CA ASP A 69 3.33 -20.46 -14.48
C ASP A 69 3.96 -20.89 -15.81
N GLU A 70 3.29 -21.75 -16.61
CA GLU A 70 3.72 -22.12 -17.96
C GLU A 70 3.84 -20.89 -18.87
N MET A 71 2.84 -19.99 -18.84
CA MET A 71 2.84 -18.76 -19.62
C MET A 71 4.00 -17.83 -19.23
N ALA A 72 4.32 -17.77 -17.94
CA ALA A 72 5.40 -16.94 -17.45
C ALA A 72 6.79 -17.42 -17.91
N ASP A 73 6.96 -18.72 -18.09
CA ASP A 73 8.21 -19.34 -18.55
C ASP A 73 8.33 -19.41 -20.09
N GLU A 74 7.24 -19.22 -20.84
CA GLU A 74 7.24 -19.28 -22.29
C GLU A 74 7.83 -18.01 -22.90
N ALA A 75 8.77 -18.16 -23.82
CA ALA A 75 9.41 -17.04 -24.51
C ALA A 75 8.78 -16.73 -25.88
N ASP A 76 8.12 -17.73 -26.51
CA ASP A 76 7.50 -17.59 -27.81
C ASP A 76 6.15 -16.85 -27.69
N PRO A 77 5.98 -15.66 -28.31
CA PRO A 77 4.74 -14.89 -28.23
C PRO A 77 3.51 -15.65 -28.76
N VAL A 78 3.66 -16.49 -29.78
CA VAL A 78 2.54 -17.26 -30.36
C VAL A 78 2.07 -18.34 -29.39
N LYS A 79 3.00 -19.02 -28.74
CA LYS A 79 2.67 -19.99 -27.70
C LYS A 79 2.09 -19.31 -26.45
N LYS A 80 2.63 -18.15 -26.04
CA LYS A 80 2.04 -17.34 -24.95
C LYS A 80 0.59 -17.01 -25.21
N GLU A 81 0.26 -16.58 -26.43
CA GLU A 81 -1.11 -16.26 -26.81
C GLU A 81 -2.01 -17.53 -26.77
N ALA A 82 -1.50 -18.68 -27.18
CA ALA A 82 -2.23 -19.94 -27.09
C ALA A 82 -2.53 -20.32 -25.64
N ILE A 83 -1.54 -20.22 -24.74
CA ILE A 83 -1.71 -20.49 -23.30
C ILE A 83 -2.72 -19.51 -22.69
N ALA A 84 -2.65 -18.22 -23.05
CA ALA A 84 -3.62 -17.23 -22.59
C ALA A 84 -5.08 -17.57 -22.99
N LYS A 85 -5.29 -18.12 -24.19
CA LYS A 85 -6.60 -18.61 -24.61
C LYS A 85 -7.07 -19.80 -23.77
N GLU A 86 -6.18 -20.76 -23.49
CA GLU A 86 -6.50 -21.88 -22.60
C GLU A 86 -6.88 -21.40 -21.18
N ILE A 87 -6.14 -20.41 -20.62
CA ILE A 87 -6.47 -19.80 -19.33
C ILE A 87 -7.86 -19.18 -19.35
N ASN A 88 -8.20 -18.46 -20.43
CA ASN A 88 -9.51 -17.85 -20.57
C ASN A 88 -10.64 -18.89 -20.64
N GLU A 89 -10.45 -19.98 -21.40
CA GLU A 89 -11.41 -21.09 -21.46
C GLU A 89 -11.63 -21.74 -20.09
N LEU A 90 -10.54 -22.03 -19.37
CA LEU A 90 -10.61 -22.56 -18.00
C LEU A 90 -11.28 -21.58 -17.02
N THR A 91 -11.05 -20.27 -17.17
CA THR A 91 -11.68 -19.25 -16.34
C THR A 91 -13.19 -19.18 -16.59
N ILE A 92 -13.62 -19.30 -17.86
CA ILE A 92 -15.05 -19.40 -18.22
C ILE A 92 -15.68 -20.67 -17.64
N GLU A 93 -14.96 -21.79 -17.68
CA GLU A 93 -15.40 -23.05 -17.10
C GLU A 93 -15.59 -22.95 -15.58
N ALA A 94 -14.59 -22.42 -14.86
CA ALA A 94 -14.67 -22.15 -13.43
C ALA A 94 -15.81 -21.20 -13.07
N GLY A 95 -16.09 -20.20 -13.91
CA GLY A 95 -17.20 -19.26 -13.75
C GLY A 95 -18.60 -19.90 -13.76
N LYS A 96 -18.75 -21.12 -14.28
CA LYS A 96 -20.04 -21.84 -14.24
C LYS A 96 -20.37 -22.41 -12.86
N VAL A 97 -19.38 -22.60 -12.02
CA VAL A 97 -19.47 -23.18 -10.67
C VAL A 97 -19.04 -22.21 -9.57
N SER A 98 -18.94 -20.93 -9.91
CA SER A 98 -18.60 -19.85 -8.97
C SER A 98 -19.51 -18.63 -9.14
N VAL A 99 -19.55 -17.77 -8.09
CA VAL A 99 -20.30 -16.51 -8.07
C VAL A 99 -19.31 -15.35 -7.94
N SER A 100 -19.34 -14.47 -8.93
CA SER A 100 -18.50 -13.27 -8.90
C SER A 100 -18.95 -12.28 -7.84
N ASN A 101 -18.01 -11.60 -7.18
CA ASN A 101 -18.23 -10.52 -6.22
C ASN A 101 -19.07 -10.90 -4.98
N GLU A 102 -19.26 -12.20 -4.68
CA GLU A 102 -20.09 -12.62 -3.55
C GLU A 102 -19.58 -12.03 -2.22
N PHE A 103 -18.27 -11.93 -2.02
CA PHE A 103 -17.72 -11.30 -0.82
C PHE A 103 -18.23 -9.86 -0.65
N MET A 104 -18.20 -9.05 -1.71
CA MET A 104 -18.68 -7.67 -1.68
C MET A 104 -20.18 -7.61 -1.43
N ASN A 105 -20.93 -8.44 -2.14
CA ASN A 105 -22.38 -8.54 -1.99
C ASN A 105 -22.79 -8.95 -0.56
N LEU A 106 -22.06 -9.85 0.08
CA LEU A 106 -22.29 -10.23 1.48
C LEU A 106 -22.07 -9.06 2.44
N ILE A 107 -20.99 -8.30 2.25
CA ILE A 107 -20.72 -7.10 3.07
C ILE A 107 -21.80 -6.05 2.87
N GLU A 108 -22.20 -5.78 1.63
CA GLU A 108 -23.28 -4.81 1.33
C GLU A 108 -24.63 -5.25 1.88
N SER A 109 -24.98 -6.53 1.73
CA SER A 109 -26.25 -7.08 2.22
C SER A 109 -26.43 -7.01 3.73
N MET A 110 -25.34 -6.99 4.49
CA MET A 110 -25.35 -6.78 5.93
C MET A 110 -25.34 -5.30 6.35
N GLY A 111 -25.42 -4.35 5.40
CA GLY A 111 -25.35 -2.92 5.64
C GLY A 111 -23.91 -2.40 5.81
N GLY A 112 -22.93 -3.14 5.34
CA GLY A 112 -21.53 -2.72 5.30
C GLY A 112 -21.34 -1.54 4.35
N LYS A 113 -20.50 -0.57 4.75
CA LYS A 113 -20.22 0.64 3.99
C LYS A 113 -18.71 0.91 3.99
N ARG A 114 -18.25 1.69 3.02
CA ARG A 114 -16.85 2.09 2.92
C ARG A 114 -15.89 0.90 2.90
N LEU A 115 -16.32 -0.19 2.24
CA LEU A 115 -15.46 -1.35 2.01
C LEU A 115 -14.28 -0.92 1.14
N ASN A 116 -13.08 -1.09 1.67
CA ASN A 116 -11.85 -0.75 0.97
C ASN A 116 -10.67 -1.54 1.55
N ALA A 117 -9.52 -1.38 0.93
CA ALA A 117 -8.26 -1.91 1.39
C ALA A 117 -7.13 -0.92 1.06
N GLY A 118 -5.93 -1.20 1.50
CA GLY A 118 -4.76 -0.43 1.14
C GLY A 118 -3.49 -1.18 1.43
N THR A 119 -2.53 -1.01 0.54
CA THR A 119 -1.17 -1.54 0.66
C THR A 119 -0.17 -0.41 0.76
N SER A 120 0.70 -0.49 1.75
CA SER A 120 1.86 0.38 1.91
C SER A 120 3.15 -0.43 1.78
N PHE A 121 4.28 0.19 2.10
CA PHE A 121 5.54 -0.54 2.16
C PHE A 121 5.56 -1.64 3.23
N ASP A 122 4.93 -1.41 4.39
CA ASP A 122 5.07 -2.25 5.59
C ASP A 122 3.78 -2.92 6.05
N VAL A 123 2.62 -2.53 5.51
CA VAL A 123 1.32 -3.05 5.93
C VAL A 123 0.33 -3.12 4.77
N THR A 124 -0.47 -4.19 4.75
CA THR A 124 -1.67 -4.33 3.93
C THR A 124 -2.86 -4.48 4.86
N TYR A 125 -3.94 -3.73 4.64
CA TYR A 125 -5.10 -3.73 5.51
C TYR A 125 -6.41 -3.70 4.72
N TYR A 126 -7.44 -4.28 5.31
CA TYR A 126 -8.79 -4.41 4.77
C TYR A 126 -9.78 -3.90 5.78
N HIS A 127 -10.71 -3.06 5.37
CA HIS A 127 -11.61 -2.40 6.32
C HIS A 127 -12.97 -2.07 5.74
N ASN A 128 -13.94 -1.96 6.62
CA ASN A 128 -15.23 -1.33 6.33
C ASN A 128 -15.96 -0.98 7.63
N SER A 129 -17.01 -0.15 7.53
CA SER A 129 -17.96 0.05 8.62
C SER A 129 -19.19 -0.84 8.44
N PHE A 130 -19.84 -1.20 9.54
CA PHE A 130 -21.04 -2.05 9.55
C PHE A 130 -21.87 -1.80 10.80
N PRO A 131 -23.20 -2.12 10.77
CA PRO A 131 -24.08 -1.99 11.94
C PRO A 131 -23.64 -2.93 13.08
N PRO A 132 -23.68 -2.50 14.37
CA PRO A 132 -23.23 -3.29 15.52
C PRO A 132 -23.86 -4.68 15.64
N TYR A 133 -25.16 -4.83 15.31
CA TYR A 133 -25.85 -6.11 15.38
C TYR A 133 -25.38 -7.13 14.34
N GLN A 134 -24.58 -6.72 13.34
CA GLN A 134 -24.00 -7.58 12.32
C GLN A 134 -22.59 -8.08 12.66
N ILE A 135 -22.05 -7.74 13.83
CA ILE A 135 -20.65 -8.07 14.19
C ILE A 135 -20.35 -9.56 14.05
N ASN A 136 -21.28 -10.44 14.39
CA ASN A 136 -21.07 -11.88 14.28
C ASN A 136 -20.93 -12.34 12.82
N LYS A 137 -21.70 -11.76 11.88
CA LYS A 137 -21.58 -12.03 10.46
C LYS A 137 -20.29 -11.47 9.90
N TRP A 138 -19.95 -10.24 10.30
CA TRP A 138 -18.70 -9.61 9.87
C TRP A 138 -17.49 -10.43 10.28
N LEU A 139 -17.40 -10.86 11.53
CA LEU A 139 -16.33 -11.72 12.03
C LEU A 139 -16.22 -13.04 11.26
N GLU A 140 -17.37 -13.64 10.91
CA GLU A 140 -17.42 -14.88 10.12
C GLU A 140 -16.89 -14.66 8.70
N ILE A 141 -17.39 -13.65 8.00
CA ILE A 141 -17.00 -13.33 6.62
C ILE A 141 -15.50 -12.98 6.53
N TYR A 142 -15.03 -12.11 7.45
CA TYR A 142 -13.63 -11.69 7.44
C TYR A 142 -12.66 -12.80 7.85
N SER A 143 -13.03 -13.66 8.79
CA SER A 143 -12.20 -14.82 9.13
C SER A 143 -12.18 -15.84 7.98
N GLN A 144 -13.32 -16.10 7.33
CA GLN A 144 -13.40 -17.01 6.19
C GLN A 144 -12.54 -16.52 5.02
N ARG A 145 -12.52 -15.21 4.74
CA ARG A 145 -11.64 -14.57 3.75
C ARG A 145 -10.16 -14.94 3.92
N LEU A 146 -9.74 -15.17 5.17
CA LEU A 146 -8.34 -15.44 5.56
C LEU A 146 -8.03 -16.93 5.77
N ILE A 147 -8.98 -17.83 5.62
CA ILE A 147 -8.73 -19.27 5.83
C ILE A 147 -8.26 -19.93 4.54
N ASN A 148 -9.05 -19.85 3.48
CA ASN A 148 -8.76 -20.45 2.18
C ASN A 148 -9.17 -19.50 1.06
N PRO A 149 -8.45 -18.39 0.82
CA PRO A 149 -8.77 -17.49 -0.30
C PRO A 149 -8.56 -18.19 -1.63
N VAL A 150 -9.41 -17.87 -2.60
CA VAL A 150 -9.30 -18.33 -3.98
C VAL A 150 -9.19 -17.10 -4.87
N PHE A 151 -8.08 -16.96 -5.56
CA PHE A 151 -7.75 -15.77 -6.36
C PHE A 151 -8.36 -15.90 -7.76
N ARG A 152 -9.70 -15.85 -7.81
CA ARG A 152 -10.47 -15.91 -9.05
C ARG A 152 -10.25 -14.65 -9.89
N THR A 153 -10.56 -14.73 -11.16
CA THR A 153 -10.49 -13.59 -12.11
C THR A 153 -9.14 -12.88 -12.09
N PHE A 154 -8.07 -13.65 -11.92
CA PHE A 154 -6.70 -13.17 -11.79
C PHE A 154 -6.32 -12.23 -12.94
N GLN A 155 -6.61 -12.58 -14.21
CA GLN A 155 -6.30 -11.75 -15.37
C GLN A 155 -7.01 -10.39 -15.33
N THR A 156 -8.31 -10.38 -15.00
CA THR A 156 -9.11 -9.14 -14.95
C THR A 156 -8.58 -8.17 -13.87
N GLU A 157 -8.15 -8.73 -12.73
CA GLU A 157 -7.54 -7.88 -11.69
C GLU A 157 -6.16 -7.39 -12.09
N LEU A 158 -5.40 -8.20 -12.82
CA LEU A 158 -4.11 -7.76 -13.37
C LEU A 158 -4.28 -6.58 -14.32
N GLU A 159 -5.29 -6.63 -15.19
CA GLU A 159 -5.63 -5.53 -16.10
C GLU A 159 -6.00 -4.27 -15.31
N SER A 160 -6.80 -4.42 -14.23
CA SER A 160 -7.15 -3.30 -13.33
C SER A 160 -5.92 -2.69 -12.66
N VAL A 161 -4.99 -3.51 -12.15
CA VAL A 161 -3.73 -3.03 -11.54
C VAL A 161 -2.84 -2.36 -12.59
N TYR A 162 -2.84 -2.87 -13.83
CA TYR A 162 -2.07 -2.27 -14.91
C TYR A 162 -2.64 -0.90 -15.35
N GLU A 163 -3.96 -0.76 -15.38
CA GLU A 163 -4.61 0.54 -15.62
C GLU A 163 -4.32 1.53 -14.49
N GLU A 164 -4.35 1.07 -13.24
CA GLU A 164 -3.93 1.88 -12.09
C GLU A 164 -2.47 2.33 -12.23
N TYR A 165 -1.57 1.43 -12.64
CA TYR A 165 -0.18 1.78 -12.94
C TYR A 165 -0.10 2.88 -14.01
N ASN A 166 -0.87 2.80 -15.09
CA ASN A 166 -0.91 3.83 -16.13
C ASN A 166 -1.38 5.17 -15.55
N MET A 167 -2.44 5.17 -14.72
CA MET A 167 -2.91 6.38 -14.05
C MET A 167 -1.83 7.01 -13.14
N TYR A 168 -1.05 6.21 -12.42
CA TYR A 168 0.09 6.70 -11.65
C TYR A 168 1.17 7.33 -12.53
N LYS A 169 1.47 6.75 -13.69
CA LYS A 169 2.46 7.28 -14.64
C LYS A 169 2.00 8.56 -15.34
N ASP A 170 0.71 8.72 -15.52
CA ASP A 170 0.12 9.95 -16.08
C ASP A 170 0.09 11.10 -15.05
N ASN A 171 0.29 10.82 -13.76
CA ASN A 171 0.33 11.82 -12.71
C ASN A 171 1.78 12.27 -12.41
N PRO A 172 2.17 13.51 -12.77
CA PRO A 172 3.53 13.99 -12.52
C PRO A 172 3.95 13.97 -11.06
N GLY A 173 3.01 14.14 -10.12
CA GLY A 173 3.27 14.07 -8.67
C GLY A 173 3.67 12.66 -8.23
N SER A 174 2.99 11.65 -8.75
CA SER A 174 3.30 10.23 -8.48
C SER A 174 4.67 9.84 -9.05
N VAL A 175 4.95 10.22 -10.30
CA VAL A 175 6.25 9.98 -10.95
C VAL A 175 7.38 10.68 -10.20
N GLN A 176 7.13 11.90 -9.71
CA GLN A 176 8.10 12.65 -8.93
C GLN A 176 8.37 11.97 -7.57
N GLN A 177 7.32 11.48 -6.90
CA GLN A 177 7.46 10.76 -5.63
C GLN A 177 8.21 9.43 -5.81
N GLU A 178 7.93 8.69 -6.88
CA GLU A 178 8.65 7.48 -7.24
C GLU A 178 10.14 7.77 -7.48
N PHE A 179 10.47 8.82 -8.24
CA PHE A 179 11.85 9.25 -8.46
C PHE A 179 12.55 9.62 -7.15
N ILE A 180 11.89 10.38 -6.26
CA ILE A 180 12.44 10.73 -4.95
C ILE A 180 12.71 9.45 -4.14
N SER A 181 11.77 8.52 -4.09
CA SER A 181 11.94 7.26 -3.36
C SER A 181 13.08 6.42 -3.95
N SER A 182 13.20 6.34 -5.27
CA SER A 182 14.23 5.54 -5.93
C SER A 182 15.65 6.00 -5.59
N VAL A 183 15.87 7.31 -5.42
CA VAL A 183 17.18 7.87 -5.06
C VAL A 183 17.39 7.97 -3.55
N ALA A 184 16.32 8.25 -2.79
CA ALA A 184 16.40 8.41 -1.34
C ALA A 184 16.60 7.08 -0.60
N TYR A 185 16.14 5.98 -1.20
CA TYR A 185 16.22 4.63 -0.65
C TYR A 185 16.99 3.66 -1.56
N GLU A 186 17.94 4.16 -2.34
CA GLU A 186 18.74 3.35 -3.26
C GLU A 186 19.36 2.14 -2.53
N GLY A 187 19.12 0.93 -3.06
CA GLY A 187 19.55 -0.33 -2.44
C GLY A 187 18.60 -0.91 -1.38
N HIS A 188 17.55 -0.21 -1.01
CA HIS A 188 16.51 -0.69 -0.09
C HIS A 188 15.20 -0.96 -0.86
N PRO A 189 14.36 -1.94 -0.47
CA PRO A 189 13.05 -2.16 -1.11
C PRO A 189 12.12 -0.94 -1.14
N TYR A 190 12.27 0.00 -0.23
CA TYR A 190 11.54 1.27 -0.25
C TYR A 190 11.81 2.15 -1.49
N ALA A 191 12.85 1.84 -2.27
CA ALA A 191 13.11 2.49 -3.55
C ALA A 191 12.15 2.05 -4.66
N ARG A 192 11.48 0.90 -4.50
CA ARG A 192 10.59 0.30 -5.50
C ARG A 192 9.17 0.83 -5.34
N PRO A 193 8.40 1.00 -6.43
CA PRO A 193 6.99 1.40 -6.33
C PRO A 193 6.17 0.27 -5.68
N ILE A 194 5.17 0.65 -4.86
CA ILE A 194 4.28 -0.29 -4.18
C ILE A 194 3.48 -1.11 -5.20
N ILE A 195 3.03 -0.46 -6.28
CA ILE A 195 2.27 -1.11 -7.34
C ILE A 195 3.09 -2.14 -8.14
N GLY A 196 4.42 -2.12 -8.00
CA GLY A 196 5.33 -3.00 -8.72
C GLY A 196 5.91 -2.40 -9.99
N LEU A 197 6.88 -3.11 -10.55
CA LEU A 197 7.51 -2.74 -11.81
C LEU A 197 6.71 -3.31 -13.00
N PRO A 198 6.60 -2.58 -14.12
CA PRO A 198 5.76 -2.98 -15.26
C PRO A 198 6.18 -4.32 -15.87
N GLU A 199 7.46 -4.64 -15.87
CA GLU A 199 7.98 -5.94 -16.35
C GLU A 199 7.48 -7.11 -15.52
N HIS A 200 7.30 -6.93 -14.20
CA HIS A 200 6.77 -7.95 -13.31
C HIS A 200 5.25 -8.08 -13.43
N LEU A 201 4.55 -6.96 -13.59
CA LEU A 201 3.09 -6.94 -13.82
C LEU A 201 2.71 -7.59 -15.17
N LYS A 202 3.57 -7.50 -16.19
CA LYS A 202 3.33 -8.13 -17.50
C LYS A 202 3.59 -9.64 -17.53
N ASN A 203 4.25 -10.18 -16.52
CA ASN A 203 4.58 -11.60 -16.45
C ASN A 203 4.19 -12.21 -15.10
N PRO A 204 2.90 -12.19 -14.74
CA PRO A 204 2.44 -12.57 -13.42
C PRO A 204 2.54 -14.10 -13.23
N ARG A 205 2.89 -14.50 -11.99
CA ARG A 205 2.85 -15.90 -11.55
C ARG A 205 1.85 -16.04 -10.41
N LEU A 206 0.77 -16.75 -10.67
CA LEU A 206 -0.25 -16.97 -9.64
C LEU A 206 0.29 -17.83 -8.48
N SER A 207 1.19 -18.78 -8.75
CA SER A 207 1.88 -19.54 -7.69
C SER A 207 2.66 -18.62 -6.73
N LYS A 208 3.36 -17.60 -7.24
CA LYS A 208 4.11 -16.66 -6.39
C LYS A 208 3.22 -15.78 -5.52
N LEU A 209 2.04 -15.44 -6.00
CA LEU A 209 1.04 -14.75 -5.20
C LEU A 209 0.51 -15.63 -4.06
N ILE A 210 0.25 -16.91 -4.35
CA ILE A 210 -0.16 -17.92 -3.36
C ILE A 210 0.96 -18.15 -2.33
N GLU A 211 2.22 -18.26 -2.78
CA GLU A 211 3.38 -18.36 -1.89
C GLU A 211 3.46 -17.15 -0.95
N TYR A 212 3.37 -15.91 -1.50
CA TYR A 212 3.39 -14.68 -0.71
C TYR A 212 2.27 -14.66 0.35
N TYR A 213 1.04 -15.02 -0.04
CA TYR A 213 -0.07 -15.13 0.90
C TYR A 213 0.24 -16.14 2.00
N ASN A 214 0.68 -17.35 1.62
CA ASN A 214 0.99 -18.42 2.56
C ASN A 214 2.16 -18.07 3.50
N GLU A 215 3.09 -17.26 3.07
CA GLU A 215 4.24 -16.82 3.86
C GLU A 215 3.85 -15.75 4.89
N TRP A 216 3.12 -14.73 4.46
CA TRP A 216 2.93 -13.51 5.26
C TRP A 216 1.58 -13.39 5.96
N TYR A 217 0.50 -14.03 5.47
CA TYR A 217 -0.82 -13.94 6.07
C TYR A 217 -1.01 -14.99 7.17
N THR A 218 -0.18 -14.87 8.18
CA THR A 218 -0.18 -15.74 9.36
C THR A 218 -0.84 -15.06 10.55
N PRO A 219 -1.49 -15.79 11.48
CA PRO A 219 -2.12 -15.18 12.64
C PRO A 219 -1.18 -14.28 13.46
N GLU A 220 0.08 -14.68 13.64
CA GLU A 220 1.06 -13.88 14.40
C GLU A 220 1.39 -12.54 13.72
N ASN A 221 1.26 -12.48 12.40
CA ASN A 221 1.55 -11.30 11.60
C ASN A 221 0.33 -10.39 11.39
N MET A 222 -0.86 -10.80 11.87
CA MET A 222 -2.11 -10.07 11.66
C MET A 222 -2.63 -9.40 12.92
N VAL A 223 -3.39 -8.33 12.70
CA VAL A 223 -4.04 -7.53 13.72
C VAL A 223 -5.51 -7.34 13.33
N LEU A 224 -6.40 -7.59 14.29
CA LEU A 224 -7.82 -7.25 14.19
C LEU A 224 -8.07 -5.99 15.04
N ILE A 225 -8.66 -4.97 14.44
CA ILE A 225 -9.01 -3.71 15.10
C ILE A 225 -10.51 -3.48 14.95
N LEU A 226 -11.19 -3.21 16.05
CA LEU A 226 -12.62 -2.88 16.08
C LEU A 226 -12.81 -1.56 16.84
N VAL A 227 -13.47 -0.60 16.21
CA VAL A 227 -13.69 0.74 16.78
C VAL A 227 -15.16 1.10 16.65
N GLY A 228 -15.77 1.61 17.71
CA GLY A 228 -17.15 2.11 17.72
C GLY A 228 -18.05 1.37 18.67
N ASN A 229 -19.32 1.16 18.28
CA ASN A 229 -20.34 0.55 19.14
C ASN A 229 -20.16 -0.96 19.24
N VAL A 230 -19.20 -1.37 20.02
CA VAL A 230 -18.76 -2.76 20.23
C VAL A 230 -18.40 -2.98 21.68
N ASN A 231 -18.66 -4.19 22.22
CA ASN A 231 -18.25 -4.57 23.56
C ASN A 231 -17.23 -5.71 23.53
N ALA A 232 -16.01 -5.43 23.95
CA ALA A 232 -14.86 -6.36 23.87
C ALA A 232 -15.11 -7.69 24.61
N LYS A 233 -15.75 -7.63 25.78
CA LYS A 233 -16.06 -8.84 26.58
C LYS A 233 -17.06 -9.76 25.88
N GLN A 234 -18.08 -9.17 25.24
CA GLN A 234 -19.12 -9.94 24.54
C GLN A 234 -18.63 -10.61 23.26
N ILE A 235 -17.69 -9.97 22.55
CA ILE A 235 -17.21 -10.48 21.26
C ILE A 235 -16.00 -11.41 21.35
N SER A 236 -15.28 -11.45 22.48
CA SER A 236 -14.04 -12.22 22.62
C SER A 236 -14.23 -13.71 22.30
N GLY A 237 -15.29 -14.33 22.82
CA GLY A 237 -15.62 -15.73 22.52
C GLY A 237 -15.92 -15.96 21.03
N ARG A 238 -16.58 -15.00 20.37
CA ARG A 238 -16.91 -15.08 18.95
C ARG A 238 -15.65 -14.91 18.08
N ILE A 239 -14.74 -14.01 18.44
CA ILE A 239 -13.45 -13.85 17.76
C ILE A 239 -12.65 -15.15 17.81
N ASN A 240 -12.58 -15.80 18.97
CA ASN A 240 -11.93 -17.09 19.09
C ASN A 240 -12.60 -18.18 18.23
N ALA A 241 -13.93 -18.19 18.15
CA ALA A 241 -14.67 -19.15 17.33
C ALA A 241 -14.54 -18.91 15.82
N THR A 242 -14.15 -17.71 15.39
CA THR A 242 -13.98 -17.33 13.97
C THR A 242 -12.51 -17.26 13.58
N PHE A 243 -11.78 -16.26 14.03
CA PHE A 243 -10.36 -16.08 13.72
C PHE A 243 -9.45 -17.14 14.36
N GLY A 244 -9.88 -17.78 15.44
CA GLY A 244 -9.17 -18.92 16.03
C GLY A 244 -9.12 -20.18 15.14
N ARG A 245 -9.89 -20.20 14.04
CA ARG A 245 -9.80 -21.27 13.01
C ARG A 245 -8.65 -21.08 12.02
N LEU A 246 -8.03 -19.92 12.01
CA LEU A 246 -6.86 -19.68 11.17
C LEU A 246 -5.73 -20.64 11.54
N PRO A 247 -5.11 -21.31 10.57
CA PRO A 247 -4.03 -22.25 10.82
C PRO A 247 -2.88 -21.58 11.58
N ALA A 248 -2.43 -22.20 12.66
CA ALA A 248 -1.23 -21.73 13.35
C ALA A 248 -0.03 -21.91 12.43
N LYS A 249 0.63 -20.80 12.09
CA LYS A 249 1.78 -20.79 11.23
C LYS A 249 2.72 -19.69 11.69
N ALA A 250 4.00 -20.00 11.79
CA ALA A 250 5.02 -19.03 12.14
C ALA A 250 5.17 -17.99 11.02
N THR A 251 5.34 -16.74 11.40
CA THR A 251 5.73 -15.69 10.45
C THR A 251 7.21 -15.86 10.12
N PRO A 252 7.61 -15.76 8.84
CA PRO A 252 9.02 -15.85 8.49
C PRO A 252 9.83 -14.70 9.12
N GLU A 253 11.10 -14.96 9.32
CA GLU A 253 12.02 -13.92 9.74
C GLU A 253 12.12 -12.85 8.65
N ARG A 254 11.99 -11.59 9.04
CA ARG A 254 12.05 -10.49 8.09
C ARG A 254 13.50 -10.21 7.71
N LYS A 255 13.73 -9.99 6.43
CA LYS A 255 15.02 -9.49 5.98
C LYS A 255 15.29 -8.13 6.62
N THR A 256 16.49 -7.96 7.14
CA THR A 256 17.01 -6.68 7.61
C THR A 256 17.86 -6.08 6.51
N TYR A 257 17.74 -4.78 6.33
CA TYR A 257 18.50 -4.05 5.34
C TYR A 257 19.47 -3.10 6.06
N PRO A 258 20.70 -2.91 5.53
CA PRO A 258 21.64 -1.97 6.14
C PRO A 258 21.02 -0.56 6.17
N ASP A 259 21.32 0.17 7.24
CA ASP A 259 20.93 1.58 7.32
C ASP A 259 21.66 2.37 6.21
N LEU A 260 20.86 3.04 5.38
CA LEU A 260 21.39 3.80 4.26
C LEU A 260 22.04 5.10 4.76
N GLU A 261 23.36 5.15 4.76
CA GLU A 261 24.12 6.36 5.05
C GLU A 261 24.09 7.33 3.86
N ILE A 262 23.64 8.55 4.12
CA ILE A 262 23.79 9.66 3.16
C ILE A 262 25.13 10.33 3.45
N LYS A 263 26.15 10.03 2.64
CA LYS A 263 27.47 10.65 2.77
C LYS A 263 27.61 11.84 1.81
N GLY A 264 27.75 13.03 2.39
CA GLY A 264 27.90 14.27 1.63
C GLY A 264 26.64 14.64 0.83
N ARG A 265 26.80 15.56 -0.10
CA ARG A 265 25.74 15.99 -0.98
C ARG A 265 25.80 15.24 -2.30
N LYS A 266 24.68 14.61 -2.67
CA LYS A 266 24.45 14.06 -4.01
C LYS A 266 23.38 14.91 -4.70
N GLN A 267 23.48 15.11 -6.00
CA GLN A 267 22.51 15.86 -6.79
C GLN A 267 22.01 15.00 -7.94
N TYR A 268 20.69 14.95 -8.04
CA TYR A 268 19.98 14.25 -9.12
C TYR A 268 19.12 15.24 -9.89
N ASN A 269 18.96 15.04 -11.19
CA ASN A 269 18.10 15.86 -12.03
C ASN A 269 17.17 14.97 -12.85
N ALA A 270 15.90 15.33 -12.89
CA ALA A 270 14.89 14.64 -13.70
C ALA A 270 13.98 15.66 -14.37
N LYS A 271 13.44 15.29 -15.52
CA LYS A 271 12.41 16.09 -16.21
C LYS A 271 11.05 15.46 -15.96
N ILE A 272 10.35 15.94 -14.94
CA ILE A 272 9.06 15.41 -14.50
C ILE A 272 8.09 16.57 -14.27
N GLY A 273 6.93 16.53 -14.94
CA GLY A 273 5.90 17.57 -14.80
C GLY A 273 6.27 18.90 -15.50
N TYR A 274 5.46 19.91 -15.19
CA TYR A 274 5.48 21.20 -15.91
C TYR A 274 6.21 22.31 -15.15
N TYR A 275 6.42 22.13 -13.85
CA TYR A 275 6.98 23.16 -12.98
C TYR A 275 8.31 22.72 -12.37
N PRO A 276 9.30 23.64 -12.31
CA PRO A 276 10.54 23.35 -11.62
C PRO A 276 10.27 23.09 -10.14
N ASN A 277 10.98 22.12 -9.57
CA ASN A 277 10.86 21.76 -8.17
C ASN A 277 12.24 21.40 -7.61
N VAL A 278 12.49 21.80 -6.38
CA VAL A 278 13.67 21.41 -5.62
C VAL A 278 13.21 20.51 -4.47
N CYS A 279 13.82 19.35 -4.35
CA CYS A 279 13.59 18.42 -3.26
C CYS A 279 14.89 18.18 -2.51
N LEU A 280 14.92 18.56 -1.24
CA LEU A 280 16.02 18.27 -0.32
C LEU A 280 15.62 17.06 0.51
N VAL A 281 16.47 16.04 0.49
CA VAL A 281 16.25 14.79 1.24
C VAL A 281 17.38 14.61 2.24
N TYR A 282 17.00 14.46 3.50
CA TYR A 282 17.93 14.20 4.60
C TYR A 282 17.63 12.84 5.23
N LYS A 283 18.61 12.26 5.88
CA LYS A 283 18.39 11.08 6.71
C LYS A 283 17.36 11.41 7.79
N GLY A 284 16.37 10.55 7.94
CA GLY A 284 15.41 10.54 9.04
C GLY A 284 15.67 9.34 9.95
N VAL A 285 14.68 9.00 10.76
CA VAL A 285 14.74 7.88 11.69
C VAL A 285 13.62 6.87 11.40
N PRO A 286 13.78 5.60 11.77
CA PRO A 286 12.70 4.62 11.66
C PRO A 286 11.57 4.91 12.66
N SER A 287 10.40 4.34 12.41
CA SER A 287 9.26 4.43 13.33
C SER A 287 9.58 3.84 14.70
N GLY A 288 9.12 4.50 15.75
CA GLY A 288 9.42 4.14 17.15
C GLY A 288 10.77 4.63 17.67
N HIS A 289 11.56 5.32 16.85
CA HIS A 289 12.80 5.94 17.32
C HIS A 289 12.52 7.12 18.27
N PRO A 290 13.32 7.35 19.33
CA PRO A 290 13.11 8.48 20.24
C PRO A 290 13.01 9.85 19.57
N ASP A 291 13.76 10.04 18.46
CA ASP A 291 13.78 11.29 17.70
C ASP A 291 12.65 11.42 16.66
N GLU A 292 11.77 10.41 16.51
CA GLU A 292 10.65 10.46 15.55
C GLU A 292 9.78 11.70 15.78
N LYS A 293 9.27 11.88 16.98
CA LYS A 293 8.41 13.02 17.32
C LYS A 293 9.14 14.38 17.30
N PRO A 294 10.36 14.51 17.82
CA PRO A 294 11.16 15.70 17.61
C PRO A 294 11.34 16.11 16.14
N LEU A 295 11.59 15.15 15.25
CA LEU A 295 11.73 15.42 13.81
C LEU A 295 10.42 15.81 13.15
N GLU A 296 9.30 15.14 13.47
CA GLU A 296 7.97 15.56 13.01
C GLU A 296 7.66 16.99 13.41
N ILE A 297 7.97 17.38 14.66
CA ILE A 297 7.80 18.77 15.14
C ILE A 297 8.71 19.73 14.35
N ALA A 298 9.98 19.38 14.15
CA ALA A 298 10.90 20.21 13.38
C ALA A 298 10.42 20.43 11.93
N MET A 299 9.88 19.39 11.28
CA MET A 299 9.27 19.51 9.95
C MET A 299 8.02 20.39 9.98
N SER A 300 7.20 20.30 11.04
CA SER A 300 6.03 21.17 11.23
C SER A 300 6.37 22.65 11.47
N LEU A 301 7.53 22.95 12.06
CA LEU A 301 8.03 24.31 12.18
C LEU A 301 8.48 24.87 10.81
N LEU A 302 8.85 24.00 9.86
CA LEU A 302 9.11 24.40 8.49
C LEU A 302 7.82 24.63 7.70
N SER A 303 6.87 23.71 7.78
CA SER A 303 5.59 23.80 7.08
C SER A 303 4.49 23.02 7.82
N ASN A 304 3.30 23.60 7.95
CA ASN A 304 2.16 22.98 8.64
C ASN A 304 0.81 23.43 8.05
N SER A 305 -0.26 22.72 8.43
CA SER A 305 -1.61 23.00 7.94
C SER A 305 -2.18 24.38 8.31
N SER A 306 -1.59 25.05 9.31
CA SER A 306 -1.97 26.40 9.73
C SER A 306 -1.17 27.48 8.98
N SER A 307 -0.30 27.11 8.06
CA SER A 307 0.53 28.02 7.25
C SER A 307 1.40 28.97 8.10
N THR A 308 1.91 28.50 9.23
CA THR A 308 2.72 29.30 10.17
C THR A 308 4.21 28.96 10.13
N GLY A 309 4.60 27.94 9.40
CA GLY A 309 5.99 27.49 9.28
C GLY A 309 6.85 28.48 8.49
N THR A 310 8.17 28.32 8.62
CA THR A 310 9.14 29.22 7.97
C THR A 310 9.11 29.12 6.43
N LEU A 311 8.78 27.96 5.83
CA LEU A 311 8.54 27.80 4.40
C LEU A 311 7.18 28.35 3.97
N ASP A 312 6.18 28.19 4.84
CA ASP A 312 4.84 28.75 4.59
C ASP A 312 4.92 30.27 4.50
N LYS A 313 5.69 30.92 5.41
CA LYS A 313 5.94 32.36 5.35
C LYS A 313 6.60 32.79 4.04
N LEU A 314 7.59 32.04 3.53
CA LEU A 314 8.21 32.35 2.24
C LEU A 314 7.21 32.28 1.08
N THR A 315 6.21 31.41 1.17
CA THR A 315 5.12 31.33 0.17
C THR A 315 4.16 32.51 0.31
N ILE A 316 3.77 32.86 1.53
CA ILE A 316 2.89 34.03 1.82
C ILE A 316 3.55 35.33 1.41
N ASP A 317 4.83 35.50 1.68
CA ASP A 317 5.61 36.71 1.37
C ASP A 317 5.98 36.80 -0.13
N GLY A 318 5.58 35.83 -0.95
CA GLY A 318 5.84 35.82 -2.40
C GLY A 318 7.32 35.58 -2.73
N GLU A 319 8.04 34.87 -1.91
CA GLU A 319 9.43 34.46 -2.17
C GLU A 319 9.52 33.08 -2.84
N LEU A 320 8.55 32.20 -2.62
CA LEU A 320 8.37 30.91 -3.26
C LEU A 320 6.97 30.79 -3.82
N THR A 321 6.80 30.01 -4.91
CA THR A 321 5.45 29.66 -5.38
C THR A 321 4.80 28.66 -4.42
N ASN A 322 5.58 27.72 -3.88
CA ASN A 322 5.13 26.75 -2.89
C ASN A 322 6.33 26.19 -2.11
N GLY A 323 6.11 25.80 -0.85
CA GLY A 323 7.10 25.11 -0.03
C GLY A 323 6.43 24.27 1.04
N TYR A 324 6.90 23.04 1.24
CA TYR A 324 6.43 22.19 2.31
C TYR A 324 7.51 21.20 2.78
N ALA A 325 7.35 20.73 4.00
CA ALA A 325 8.27 19.79 4.63
C ALA A 325 7.52 18.70 5.39
N TYR A 326 8.06 17.49 5.42
CA TYR A 326 7.51 16.38 6.18
C TYR A 326 8.57 15.34 6.52
N ALA A 327 8.35 14.59 7.59
CA ALA A 327 9.09 13.40 7.92
C ALA A 327 8.40 12.19 7.26
N ASP A 328 9.11 11.51 6.35
CA ASP A 328 8.71 10.22 5.79
C ASP A 328 9.27 9.12 6.68
N THR A 329 8.57 8.82 7.76
CA THR A 329 8.98 7.82 8.75
C THR A 329 8.37 6.48 8.38
N ARG A 330 9.24 5.50 8.10
CA ARG A 330 8.85 4.12 7.77
C ARG A 330 9.40 3.17 8.82
N ARG A 331 8.97 1.94 8.82
CA ARG A 331 9.34 0.97 9.86
C ARG A 331 10.85 0.79 10.01
N GLU A 332 11.60 0.67 8.92
CA GLU A 332 13.03 0.35 8.95
C GLU A 332 13.92 1.57 8.83
N GLN A 333 13.47 2.59 8.13
CA GLN A 333 14.25 3.79 7.83
C GLN A 333 13.32 4.98 7.66
N GLY A 334 13.84 6.18 7.82
CA GLY A 334 13.11 7.42 7.56
C GLY A 334 13.90 8.40 6.71
N ARG A 335 13.19 9.37 6.16
CA ARG A 335 13.74 10.53 5.45
C ARG A 335 13.01 11.78 5.88
N ASN A 336 13.73 12.88 5.97
CA ASN A 336 13.15 14.21 6.13
C ASN A 336 13.18 14.89 4.76
N ILE A 337 12.04 15.33 4.29
CA ILE A 337 11.86 15.82 2.92
C ILE A 337 11.40 17.26 2.99
N VAL A 338 12.11 18.14 2.28
CA VAL A 338 11.75 19.55 2.08
C VAL A 338 11.63 19.82 0.59
N ARG A 339 10.46 20.31 0.16
CA ARG A 339 10.17 20.58 -1.24
C ARG A 339 9.82 22.05 -1.45
N CYS A 340 10.36 22.64 -2.52
CA CYS A 340 10.12 24.02 -2.88
C CYS A 340 9.94 24.17 -4.38
N THR A 341 8.93 24.95 -4.77
CA THR A 341 8.74 25.44 -6.12
C THR A 341 9.29 26.86 -6.20
N PRO A 342 10.27 27.16 -7.07
CA PRO A 342 10.76 28.51 -7.26
C PRO A 342 9.64 29.51 -7.53
N LEU A 343 9.87 30.76 -7.17
CA LEU A 343 8.91 31.83 -7.47
C LEU A 343 8.70 31.93 -8.98
N TYR A 344 7.45 32.06 -9.39
CA TYR A 344 7.09 32.45 -10.77
C TYR A 344 7.06 33.97 -10.88
N ASP A 345 7.95 34.51 -11.70
CA ASP A 345 8.00 35.94 -12.02
C ASP A 345 7.02 36.24 -13.16
N GLU A 346 5.91 36.88 -12.86
CA GLU A 346 4.86 37.22 -13.84
C GLU A 346 5.36 38.20 -14.91
N ASN A 347 6.27 39.12 -14.57
CA ASN A 347 6.81 40.10 -15.50
C ASN A 347 7.73 39.45 -16.53
N GLN A 348 8.53 38.49 -16.10
CA GLN A 348 9.45 37.74 -16.96
C GLN A 348 8.81 36.47 -17.54
N ARG A 349 7.61 36.09 -17.10
CA ARG A 349 6.88 34.86 -17.46
C ARG A 349 7.75 33.58 -17.32
N ARG A 350 8.52 33.52 -16.25
CA ARG A 350 9.40 32.39 -15.97
C ARG A 350 9.57 32.18 -14.47
N PHE A 351 9.96 30.97 -14.13
CA PHE A 351 10.39 30.68 -12.75
C PHE A 351 11.79 31.20 -12.46
N GLU A 352 12.03 31.60 -11.20
CA GLU A 352 13.38 31.76 -10.67
C GLU A 352 14.17 30.43 -10.81
N SER A 353 15.47 30.49 -10.60
CA SER A 353 16.32 29.29 -10.67
C SER A 353 16.05 28.34 -9.47
N ASN A 354 16.19 27.04 -9.71
CA ASN A 354 16.18 26.03 -8.65
C ASN A 354 17.19 26.36 -7.54
N LYS A 355 18.34 26.94 -7.90
CA LYS A 355 19.38 27.36 -6.93
C LYS A 355 18.88 28.49 -6.00
N SER A 356 18.02 29.38 -6.46
CA SER A 356 17.40 30.42 -5.64
C SER A 356 16.45 29.78 -4.62
N ALA A 357 15.55 28.90 -5.04
CA ALA A 357 14.63 28.19 -4.15
C ALA A 357 15.37 27.33 -3.12
N GLU A 358 16.40 26.60 -3.55
CA GLU A 358 17.24 25.82 -2.65
C GLU A 358 17.87 26.69 -1.56
N LYS A 359 18.45 27.83 -1.92
CA LYS A 359 19.06 28.76 -0.95
C LYS A 359 18.04 29.25 0.08
N LYS A 360 16.81 29.57 -0.35
CA LYS A 360 15.72 29.99 0.54
C LYS A 360 15.32 28.86 1.49
N ALA A 361 15.17 27.65 0.98
CA ALA A 361 14.86 26.47 1.79
C ALA A 361 15.95 26.16 2.83
N LEU A 362 17.23 26.16 2.43
CA LEU A 362 18.34 25.96 3.35
C LEU A 362 18.38 27.00 4.46
N LYS A 363 18.12 28.27 4.14
CA LYS A 363 18.03 29.35 5.15
C LYS A 363 16.86 29.14 6.12
N ALA A 364 15.72 28.63 5.64
CA ALA A 364 14.58 28.31 6.50
C ALA A 364 14.93 27.14 7.45
N ILE A 365 15.60 26.11 6.97
CA ILE A 365 16.08 24.98 7.79
C ILE A 365 17.09 25.48 8.84
N GLU A 366 18.05 26.34 8.46
CA GLU A 366 19.05 26.90 9.36
C GLU A 366 18.41 27.73 10.49
N LYS A 367 17.36 28.51 10.20
CA LYS A 367 16.59 29.23 11.23
C LYS A 367 16.05 28.28 12.30
N ILE A 368 15.39 27.19 11.86
CA ILE A 368 14.85 26.19 12.80
C ILE A 368 15.96 25.53 13.61
N ALA A 369 17.08 25.15 12.97
CA ALA A 369 18.22 24.57 13.64
C ALA A 369 18.85 25.50 14.72
N ASN A 370 18.72 26.80 14.54
CA ASN A 370 19.18 27.81 15.48
C ASN A 370 18.11 28.28 16.50
N GLY A 371 16.96 27.61 16.56
CA GLY A 371 15.86 27.93 17.46
C GLY A 371 15.13 29.23 17.11
N GLN A 372 15.16 29.64 15.84
CA GLN A 372 14.51 30.87 15.34
C GLN A 372 13.23 30.49 14.56
N PHE A 373 12.09 30.45 15.20
CA PHE A 373 10.82 30.03 14.59
C PHE A 373 9.62 30.85 15.13
#